data_3ace8bee3499340103f871e1a05a85f2
#
_entry.id   3ace8bee3499340103f871e1a05a85f2
#
_cell.length_a   1.000
_cell.length_b   1.000
_cell.length_c   1.000
_cell.angle_alpha   90.00
_cell.angle_beta   90.00
_cell.angle_gamma   90.00
#
_symmetry.space_group_name_H-M   'P 1'
#
loop_
_entity.id
_entity.type
_entity.pdbx_description
1 polymer ?
#
loop_
_entity_poly.entity_id
_entity_poly.type
_entity_poly.pdbx_seq_one_letter_code
_entity_poly.pdbx_strand_id
1 'polypeptide(L)'
;MITDSKKISTKQATFLFLTVVFSPAIRVVPIYAAQRAKSAAWLAAIPATALLIILILIWNSFCTRFQNHSLMDMFSEISGRVPGKIISFAYLVWIILLTALYVRYFSIRLTISTFPNTNSNLFSISILLVIAYTLRHGLTTLARFNEVVQPIVAITFFLLVLMLTPYVKPQFLMPVSYRSILPVFEASLGTVGILVYFSFLFIISDRINNKEVMKKVGIQASLFLLVTITTLLIITLGTFNYSIVQRTQLPFLIAVKQISLFNVLEKIESVVVAFWILTDFVLISFFIICALRIIQSLFSLQETTRLINIYIIFIFILSMYIANSAFEMQKLSEIFFIPGNILFGFVVPLVQFVIGKIRKII
;
A
#
# COMPACT_ATOMS: atom_id res chain seq x y z
N MET A 1 6.44 18.05 -26.20
CA MET A 1 5.04 17.59 -26.11
C MET A 1 5.02 16.17 -25.58
N ILE A 2 4.81 15.96 -24.29
CA ILE A 2 4.58 14.63 -23.74
C ILE A 2 3.07 14.44 -23.73
N THR A 3 2.57 13.83 -24.80
CA THR A 3 1.16 13.43 -24.87
C THR A 3 0.91 12.38 -23.79
N ASP A 4 0.21 12.77 -22.74
CA ASP A 4 -0.26 11.96 -21.61
C ASP A 4 -1.33 10.92 -22.01
N SER A 5 -1.27 10.44 -23.27
CA SER A 5 -2.26 9.57 -23.89
C SER A 5 -1.95 8.07 -23.79
N LYS A 6 -0.81 7.68 -23.18
CA LYS A 6 -0.46 6.26 -23.09
C LYS A 6 -1.14 5.64 -21.88
N LYS A 7 -2.07 4.73 -22.16
CA LYS A 7 -2.73 3.91 -21.13
C LYS A 7 -1.82 2.76 -20.71
N ILE A 8 -1.99 2.31 -19.47
CA ILE A 8 -1.34 1.12 -18.91
C ILE A 8 -2.26 -0.09 -19.04
N SER A 9 -1.70 -1.29 -19.09
CA SER A 9 -2.48 -2.53 -19.10
C SER A 9 -3.03 -2.83 -17.69
N THR A 10 -4.10 -3.64 -17.62
CA THR A 10 -4.61 -4.17 -16.35
C THR A 10 -3.53 -4.94 -15.58
N LYS A 11 -2.63 -5.67 -16.27
CA LYS A 11 -1.49 -6.35 -15.63
C LYS A 11 -0.55 -5.36 -14.96
N GLN A 12 -0.19 -4.27 -15.65
CA GLN A 12 0.66 -3.21 -15.08
C GLN A 12 0.01 -2.54 -13.86
N ALA A 13 -1.30 -2.24 -13.93
CA ALA A 13 -2.05 -1.69 -12.82
C ALA A 13 -2.07 -2.64 -11.62
N THR A 14 -2.23 -3.94 -11.85
CA THR A 14 -2.20 -4.96 -10.79
C THR A 14 -0.81 -5.08 -10.17
N PHE A 15 0.25 -5.04 -10.97
CA PHE A 15 1.62 -5.03 -10.43
C PHE A 15 1.90 -3.78 -9.61
N LEU A 16 1.39 -2.61 -10.02
CA LEU A 16 1.45 -1.39 -9.19
C LEU A 16 0.76 -1.62 -7.84
N PHE A 17 -0.44 -2.19 -7.84
CA PHE A 17 -1.17 -2.51 -6.61
C PHE A 17 -0.36 -3.43 -5.69
N LEU A 18 0.17 -4.54 -6.22
CA LEU A 18 0.97 -5.49 -5.44
C LEU A 18 2.18 -4.81 -4.78
N THR A 19 2.91 -3.98 -5.54
CA THR A 19 4.09 -3.27 -5.03
C THR A 19 3.72 -2.20 -4.01
N VAL A 20 2.63 -1.45 -4.25
CA VAL A 20 2.13 -0.41 -3.35
C VAL A 20 1.70 -0.99 -2.00
N VAL A 21 1.13 -2.20 -1.98
CA VAL A 21 0.74 -2.91 -0.75
C VAL A 21 1.95 -3.46 -0.01
N PHE A 22 3.00 -3.86 -0.71
CA PHE A 22 4.09 -4.68 -0.16
C PHE A 22 4.86 -3.99 0.98
N SER A 23 5.33 -2.74 0.77
CA SER A 23 6.11 -2.03 1.78
C SER A 23 5.34 -1.77 3.09
N PRO A 24 4.10 -1.23 3.06
CA PRO A 24 3.32 -1.07 4.28
C PRO A 24 2.92 -2.39 4.92
N ALA A 25 2.66 -3.45 4.14
CA ALA A 25 2.29 -4.76 4.69
C ALA A 25 3.40 -5.34 5.56
N ILE A 26 4.65 -5.36 5.09
CA ILE A 26 5.79 -5.88 5.86
C ILE A 26 5.99 -5.14 7.18
N ARG A 27 5.68 -3.85 7.22
CA ARG A 27 5.91 -3.00 8.39
C ARG A 27 4.76 -3.05 9.39
N VAL A 28 3.54 -2.83 8.92
CA VAL A 28 2.37 -2.59 9.77
C VAL A 28 1.70 -3.90 10.20
N VAL A 29 1.54 -4.84 9.26
CA VAL A 29 0.70 -6.01 9.48
C VAL A 29 1.20 -6.91 10.63
N PRO A 30 2.50 -7.29 10.73
CA PRO A 30 2.94 -8.15 11.82
C PRO A 30 2.73 -7.54 13.20
N ILE A 31 3.03 -6.25 13.36
CA ILE A 31 2.91 -5.55 14.63
C ILE A 31 1.45 -5.44 15.04
N TYR A 32 0.61 -4.93 14.13
CA TYR A 32 -0.81 -4.71 14.37
C TYR A 32 -1.56 -6.02 14.68
N ALA A 33 -1.23 -7.09 13.95
CA ALA A 33 -1.84 -8.39 14.14
C ALA A 33 -1.38 -9.05 15.46
N ALA A 34 -0.08 -8.98 15.77
CA ALA A 34 0.46 -9.54 17.03
C ALA A 34 -0.13 -8.89 18.29
N GLN A 35 -0.37 -7.57 18.26
CA GLN A 35 -0.99 -6.84 19.37
C GLN A 35 -2.41 -7.31 19.68
N ARG A 36 -3.18 -7.75 18.67
CA ARG A 36 -4.60 -8.09 18.80
C ARG A 36 -4.86 -9.59 18.90
N ALA A 37 -4.30 -10.38 17.99
CA ALA A 37 -4.57 -11.81 17.89
C ALA A 37 -3.46 -12.70 18.47
N LYS A 38 -2.37 -12.12 19.00
CA LYS A 38 -1.27 -12.85 19.65
C LYS A 38 -0.75 -14.00 18.75
N SER A 39 -0.69 -15.23 19.28
CA SER A 39 -0.25 -16.42 18.52
C SER A 39 -1.12 -16.75 17.31
N ALA A 40 -2.42 -16.39 17.32
CA ALA A 40 -3.33 -16.64 16.20
C ALA A 40 -3.28 -15.56 15.10
N ALA A 41 -2.39 -14.56 15.22
CA ALA A 41 -2.31 -13.41 14.31
C ALA A 41 -2.00 -13.80 12.86
N TRP A 42 -1.38 -14.95 12.60
CA TRP A 42 -1.10 -15.44 11.24
C TRP A 42 -2.36 -15.73 10.42
N LEU A 43 -3.51 -15.92 11.07
CA LEU A 43 -4.81 -16.11 10.41
C LEU A 43 -5.44 -14.80 9.92
N ALA A 44 -4.94 -13.63 10.33
CA ALA A 44 -5.54 -12.33 10.03
C ALA A 44 -5.61 -11.99 8.52
N ALA A 45 -4.76 -12.60 7.70
CA ALA A 45 -4.79 -12.42 6.25
C ALA A 45 -6.05 -13.01 5.59
N ILE A 46 -6.66 -14.04 6.19
CA ILE A 46 -7.84 -14.75 5.62
C ILE A 46 -9.06 -13.82 5.55
N PRO A 47 -9.58 -13.27 6.67
CA PRO A 47 -10.73 -12.37 6.61
C PRO A 47 -10.42 -11.07 5.84
N ALA A 48 -9.18 -10.57 5.90
CA ALA A 48 -8.78 -9.40 5.13
C ALA A 48 -8.87 -9.64 3.61
N THR A 49 -8.43 -10.81 3.15
CA THR A 49 -8.51 -11.18 1.73
C THR A 49 -9.95 -11.38 1.28
N ALA A 50 -10.81 -11.93 2.13
CA ALA A 50 -12.24 -12.06 1.83
C ALA A 50 -12.89 -10.68 1.59
N LEU A 51 -12.56 -9.68 2.41
CA LEU A 51 -13.02 -8.29 2.22
C LEU A 51 -12.44 -7.67 0.95
N LEU A 52 -11.19 -7.95 0.60
CA LEU A 52 -10.60 -7.49 -0.67
C LEU A 52 -11.33 -8.09 -1.87
N ILE A 53 -11.71 -9.38 -1.82
CA ILE A 53 -12.48 -10.01 -2.90
C ILE A 53 -13.84 -9.32 -3.07
N ILE A 54 -14.55 -9.03 -1.97
CA ILE A 54 -15.79 -8.26 -2.01
C ILE A 54 -15.57 -6.89 -2.68
N LEU A 55 -14.51 -6.20 -2.32
CA LEU A 55 -14.14 -4.92 -2.91
C LEU A 55 -13.86 -5.03 -4.42
N ILE A 56 -13.18 -6.09 -4.85
CA ILE A 56 -12.93 -6.37 -6.28
C ILE A 56 -14.26 -6.59 -7.04
N LEU A 57 -15.22 -7.27 -6.44
CA LEU A 57 -16.54 -7.48 -7.06
C LEU A 57 -17.32 -6.16 -7.20
N ILE A 58 -17.25 -5.29 -6.19
CA ILE A 58 -17.82 -3.94 -6.26
C ILE A 58 -17.19 -3.16 -7.41
N TRP A 59 -15.86 -3.12 -7.47
CA TRP A 59 -15.13 -2.40 -8.53
C TRP A 59 -15.35 -2.99 -9.91
N ASN A 60 -15.53 -4.30 -10.04
CA ASN A 60 -15.90 -4.91 -11.31
C ASN A 60 -17.23 -4.35 -11.84
N SER A 61 -18.23 -4.14 -10.97
CA SER A 61 -19.51 -3.52 -11.34
C SER A 61 -19.35 -2.08 -11.81
N PHE A 62 -18.46 -1.31 -11.19
CA PHE A 62 -18.12 0.04 -11.68
C PHE A 62 -17.43 -0.01 -13.05
N CYS A 63 -16.46 -0.91 -13.25
CA CYS A 63 -15.71 -1.03 -14.49
C CYS A 63 -16.58 -1.42 -15.69
N THR A 64 -17.59 -2.27 -15.50
CA THR A 64 -18.51 -2.67 -16.57
C THR A 64 -19.38 -1.52 -17.04
N ARG A 65 -19.75 -0.60 -16.14
CA ARG A 65 -20.58 0.54 -16.46
C ARG A 65 -19.79 1.75 -16.93
N PHE A 66 -18.66 2.06 -16.25
CA PHE A 66 -17.87 3.27 -16.42
C PHE A 66 -16.50 2.98 -17.06
N GLN A 67 -16.49 2.59 -18.33
CA GLN A 67 -15.25 2.11 -18.99
C GLN A 67 -14.14 3.15 -19.09
N ASN A 68 -14.46 4.42 -19.33
CA ASN A 68 -13.48 5.49 -19.56
C ASN A 68 -13.51 6.61 -18.50
N HIS A 69 -14.08 6.34 -17.32
CA HIS A 69 -14.19 7.31 -16.25
C HIS A 69 -13.11 7.09 -15.20
N SER A 70 -12.64 8.19 -14.61
CA SER A 70 -11.87 8.16 -13.37
C SER A 70 -12.78 7.93 -12.18
N LEU A 71 -12.20 7.61 -11.01
CA LEU A 71 -12.97 7.50 -9.75
C LEU A 71 -13.83 8.75 -9.49
N MET A 72 -13.27 9.93 -9.75
CA MET A 72 -13.92 11.22 -9.48
C MET A 72 -15.13 11.45 -10.39
N ASP A 73 -15.00 11.04 -11.65
CA ASP A 73 -16.10 11.13 -12.62
C ASP A 73 -17.22 10.16 -12.24
N MET A 74 -16.90 8.91 -11.86
CA MET A 74 -17.87 7.92 -11.40
C MET A 74 -18.66 8.43 -10.20
N PHE A 75 -18.00 8.99 -9.20
CA PHE A 75 -18.68 9.52 -8.00
C PHE A 75 -19.53 10.74 -8.32
N SER A 76 -19.11 11.58 -9.26
CA SER A 76 -19.89 12.73 -9.70
C SER A 76 -21.15 12.32 -10.48
N GLU A 77 -21.11 11.24 -11.26
CA GLU A 77 -22.30 10.71 -11.93
C GLU A 77 -23.27 10.02 -10.95
N ILE A 78 -22.74 9.29 -9.97
CA ILE A 78 -23.56 8.54 -9.02
C ILE A 78 -24.22 9.46 -8.00
N SER A 79 -23.45 10.33 -7.35
CA SER A 79 -23.94 11.18 -6.24
C SER A 79 -24.42 12.56 -6.70
N GLY A 80 -24.06 12.96 -7.92
CA GLY A 80 -24.29 14.30 -8.44
C GLY A 80 -23.03 15.18 -8.36
N ARG A 81 -23.03 16.27 -9.15
CA ARG A 81 -21.83 17.11 -9.38
C ARG A 81 -21.25 17.73 -8.11
N VAL A 82 -22.10 18.24 -7.20
CA VAL A 82 -21.63 18.91 -5.97
C VAL A 82 -21.11 17.90 -4.94
N PRO A 83 -21.88 16.87 -4.53
CA PRO A 83 -21.36 15.85 -3.61
C PRO A 83 -20.13 15.12 -4.17
N GLY A 84 -20.10 14.82 -5.47
CA GLY A 84 -18.96 14.20 -6.13
C GLY A 84 -17.67 15.02 -5.99
N LYS A 85 -17.75 16.36 -6.15
CA LYS A 85 -16.60 17.25 -5.94
C LYS A 85 -16.14 17.29 -4.48
N ILE A 86 -17.08 17.29 -3.52
CA ILE A 86 -16.76 17.26 -2.09
C ILE A 86 -16.03 15.97 -1.74
N ILE A 87 -16.51 14.82 -2.21
CA ILE A 87 -15.86 13.52 -2.02
C ILE A 87 -14.46 13.54 -2.66
N SER A 88 -14.34 14.06 -3.89
CA SER A 88 -13.05 14.16 -4.58
C SER A 88 -12.05 15.02 -3.80
N PHE A 89 -12.47 16.12 -3.22
CA PHE A 89 -11.63 16.97 -2.38
C PHE A 89 -11.20 16.24 -1.10
N ALA A 90 -12.10 15.48 -0.45
CA ALA A 90 -11.76 14.66 0.70
C ALA A 90 -10.72 13.57 0.36
N TYR A 91 -10.85 12.91 -0.82
CA TYR A 91 -9.83 11.99 -1.32
C TYR A 91 -8.50 12.69 -1.57
N LEU A 92 -8.50 13.90 -2.12
CA LEU A 92 -7.27 14.68 -2.33
C LEU A 92 -6.52 14.90 -1.02
N VAL A 93 -7.24 15.41 0.00
CA VAL A 93 -6.65 15.63 1.33
C VAL A 93 -6.10 14.34 1.90
N TRP A 94 -6.86 13.23 1.78
CA TRP A 94 -6.44 11.91 2.26
C TRP A 94 -5.16 11.42 1.58
N ILE A 95 -5.09 11.49 0.25
CA ILE A 95 -3.90 11.07 -0.52
C ILE A 95 -2.68 11.95 -0.22
N ILE A 96 -2.88 13.26 0.01
CA ILE A 96 -1.81 14.15 0.46
C ILE A 96 -1.23 13.69 1.80
N LEU A 97 -2.08 13.39 2.78
CA LEU A 97 -1.66 12.91 4.10
C LEU A 97 -0.94 11.56 4.01
N LEU A 98 -1.46 10.62 3.20
CA LEU A 98 -0.80 9.33 2.95
C LEU A 98 0.57 9.52 2.28
N THR A 99 0.67 10.40 1.29
CA THR A 99 1.95 10.66 0.61
C THR A 99 2.99 11.19 1.59
N ALA A 100 2.63 12.18 2.39
CA ALA A 100 3.53 12.76 3.40
C ALA A 100 3.93 11.74 4.47
N LEU A 101 3.00 10.89 4.92
CA LEU A 101 3.27 9.79 5.83
C LEU A 101 4.32 8.82 5.26
N TYR A 102 4.16 8.40 4.00
CA TYR A 102 5.08 7.43 3.40
C TYR A 102 6.46 8.01 3.12
N VAL A 103 6.56 9.28 2.75
CA VAL A 103 7.85 9.98 2.66
C VAL A 103 8.54 9.99 4.02
N ARG A 104 7.81 10.28 5.09
CA ARG A 104 8.37 10.28 6.44
C ARG A 104 8.76 8.88 6.90
N TYR A 105 7.94 7.87 6.62
CA TYR A 105 8.27 6.47 6.90
C TYR A 105 9.54 6.01 6.20
N PHE A 106 9.68 6.33 4.93
CA PHE A 106 10.88 6.02 4.16
C PHE A 106 12.14 6.58 4.85
N SER A 107 12.13 7.86 5.19
CA SER A 107 13.29 8.53 5.78
C SER A 107 13.64 8.00 7.16
N ILE A 108 12.67 7.90 8.08
CA ILE A 108 12.90 7.40 9.45
C ILE A 108 13.38 5.94 9.41
N ARG A 109 12.80 5.10 8.53
CA ARG A 109 13.21 3.71 8.41
C ARG A 109 14.66 3.55 7.98
N LEU A 110 15.13 4.30 6.99
CA LEU A 110 16.53 4.27 6.56
C LEU A 110 17.48 4.74 7.67
N THR A 111 17.09 5.79 8.39
CA THR A 111 17.88 6.26 9.54
C THR A 111 18.00 5.16 10.61
N ILE A 112 16.91 4.49 10.99
CA ILE A 112 16.95 3.48 12.05
C ILE A 112 17.64 2.18 11.60
N SER A 113 17.44 1.77 10.33
CA SER A 113 17.93 0.46 9.86
C SER A 113 19.39 0.47 9.42
N THR A 114 19.87 1.57 8.82
CA THR A 114 21.13 1.56 8.05
C THR A 114 22.05 2.76 8.35
N PHE A 115 21.49 3.95 8.56
CA PHE A 115 22.24 5.19 8.65
C PHE A 115 21.90 6.02 9.90
N PRO A 116 22.18 5.54 11.14
CA PRO A 116 21.71 6.15 12.37
C PRO A 116 22.24 7.59 12.60
N ASN A 117 23.39 7.92 12.03
CA ASN A 117 24.03 9.23 12.17
C ASN A 117 23.67 10.22 11.05
N THR A 118 22.75 9.85 10.13
CA THR A 118 22.36 10.69 9.00
C THR A 118 21.01 11.36 9.28
N ASN A 119 20.91 12.65 8.93
CA ASN A 119 19.65 13.37 9.06
C ASN A 119 18.59 12.75 8.12
N SER A 120 17.45 12.34 8.69
CA SER A 120 16.37 11.71 7.95
C SER A 120 15.83 12.54 6.77
N ASN A 121 15.91 13.88 6.86
CA ASN A 121 15.44 14.76 5.81
C ASN A 121 16.22 14.60 4.50
N LEU A 122 17.50 14.21 4.56
CA LEU A 122 18.29 13.93 3.35
C LEU A 122 17.67 12.78 2.54
N PHE A 123 17.19 11.73 3.20
CA PHE A 123 16.52 10.63 2.53
C PHE A 123 15.19 11.05 1.92
N SER A 124 14.41 11.90 2.63
CA SER A 124 13.16 12.46 2.09
C SER A 124 13.42 13.28 0.82
N ILE A 125 14.43 14.16 0.83
CA ILE A 125 14.80 14.98 -0.33
C ILE A 125 15.25 14.07 -1.48
N SER A 126 16.13 13.11 -1.21
CA SER A 126 16.70 12.23 -2.23
C SER A 126 15.61 11.44 -2.97
N ILE A 127 14.70 10.79 -2.25
CA ILE A 127 13.62 10.02 -2.91
C ILE A 127 12.68 10.93 -3.68
N LEU A 128 12.33 12.09 -3.14
CA LEU A 128 11.42 13.04 -3.79
C LEU A 128 12.02 13.66 -5.06
N LEU A 129 13.33 13.89 -5.11
CA LEU A 129 14.03 14.35 -6.34
C LEU A 129 13.98 13.29 -7.44
N VAL A 130 14.24 12.02 -7.11
CA VAL A 130 14.16 10.92 -8.07
C VAL A 130 12.71 10.73 -8.56
N ILE A 131 11.74 10.85 -7.67
CA ILE A 131 10.32 10.80 -8.02
C ILE A 131 9.95 11.97 -8.92
N ALA A 132 10.37 13.20 -8.61
CA ALA A 132 10.12 14.38 -9.45
C ALA A 132 10.60 14.16 -10.89
N TYR A 133 11.81 13.64 -11.04
CA TYR A 133 12.37 13.31 -12.35
C TYR A 133 11.52 12.26 -13.08
N THR A 134 11.18 11.17 -12.42
CA THR A 134 10.41 10.06 -13.01
C THR A 134 9.00 10.48 -13.41
N LEU A 135 8.31 11.25 -12.58
CA LEU A 135 6.93 11.67 -12.84
C LEU A 135 6.79 12.63 -14.02
N ARG A 136 7.86 13.34 -14.40
CA ARG A 136 7.88 14.12 -15.66
C ARG A 136 7.74 13.25 -16.91
N HIS A 137 8.08 11.96 -16.82
CA HIS A 137 7.92 10.98 -17.89
C HIS A 137 6.57 10.23 -17.84
N GLY A 138 5.75 10.50 -16.80
CA GLY A 138 4.36 10.05 -16.69
C GLY A 138 4.15 8.65 -16.11
N LEU A 139 2.86 8.28 -15.98
CA LEU A 139 2.40 7.01 -15.39
C LEU A 139 2.98 5.77 -16.08
N THR A 140 3.10 5.79 -17.41
CA THR A 140 3.58 4.63 -18.18
C THR A 140 5.02 4.27 -17.86
N THR A 141 5.86 5.25 -17.57
CA THR A 141 7.25 5.03 -17.15
C THR A 141 7.31 4.34 -15.80
N LEU A 142 6.52 4.82 -14.83
CA LEU A 142 6.40 4.17 -13.53
C LEU A 142 5.89 2.72 -13.66
N ALA A 143 4.86 2.51 -14.48
CA ALA A 143 4.27 1.20 -14.67
C ALA A 143 5.25 0.19 -15.31
N ARG A 144 6.03 0.61 -16.33
CA ARG A 144 7.06 -0.21 -16.95
C ARG A 144 8.22 -0.53 -15.99
N PHE A 145 8.67 0.45 -15.24
CA PHE A 145 9.66 0.24 -14.19
C PHE A 145 9.18 -0.81 -13.19
N ASN A 146 7.92 -0.70 -12.78
CA ASN A 146 7.34 -1.62 -11.81
C ASN A 146 7.09 -3.04 -12.35
N GLU A 147 6.96 -3.23 -13.67
CA GLU A 147 6.92 -4.58 -14.28
C GLU A 147 8.19 -5.39 -14.02
N VAL A 148 9.32 -4.71 -13.83
CA VAL A 148 10.59 -5.34 -13.47
C VAL A 148 10.73 -5.46 -11.96
N VAL A 149 10.38 -4.41 -11.22
CA VAL A 149 10.54 -4.34 -9.75
C VAL A 149 9.69 -5.38 -9.05
N GLN A 150 8.41 -5.50 -9.41
CA GLN A 150 7.48 -6.37 -8.69
C GLN A 150 7.89 -7.85 -8.68
N PRO A 151 8.25 -8.49 -9.80
CA PRO A 151 8.75 -9.86 -9.78
C PRO A 151 10.03 -10.04 -8.97
N ILE A 152 10.97 -9.10 -9.06
CA ILE A 152 12.22 -9.12 -8.29
C ILE A 152 11.91 -9.10 -6.79
N VAL A 153 11.05 -8.17 -6.35
CA VAL A 153 10.64 -8.05 -4.95
C VAL A 153 9.94 -9.33 -4.47
N ALA A 154 9.03 -9.91 -5.28
CA ALA A 154 8.33 -11.13 -4.94
C ALA A 154 9.29 -12.33 -4.81
N ILE A 155 10.18 -12.53 -5.79
CA ILE A 155 11.17 -13.62 -5.77
C ILE A 155 12.09 -13.46 -4.56
N THR A 156 12.62 -12.26 -4.33
CA THR A 156 13.50 -11.96 -3.19
C THR A 156 12.80 -12.22 -1.86
N PHE A 157 11.53 -11.81 -1.72
CA PHE A 157 10.75 -12.08 -0.52
C PHE A 157 10.62 -13.57 -0.24
N PHE A 158 10.22 -14.38 -1.23
CA PHE A 158 10.05 -15.82 -1.04
C PHE A 158 11.38 -16.54 -0.82
N LEU A 159 12.48 -16.07 -1.41
CA LEU A 159 13.82 -16.59 -1.12
C LEU A 159 14.21 -16.32 0.33
N LEU A 160 13.99 -15.10 0.84
CA LEU A 160 14.26 -14.77 2.24
C LEU A 160 13.38 -15.59 3.20
N VAL A 161 12.11 -15.80 2.85
CA VAL A 161 11.19 -16.66 3.60
C VAL A 161 11.74 -18.10 3.67
N LEU A 162 12.19 -18.66 2.54
CA LEU A 162 12.78 -20.00 2.50
C LEU A 162 14.00 -20.11 3.43
N MET A 163 14.87 -19.10 3.42
CA MET A 163 16.04 -19.03 4.30
C MET A 163 15.67 -18.87 5.78
N LEU A 164 14.54 -18.27 6.09
CA LEU A 164 14.04 -18.09 7.46
C LEU A 164 13.28 -19.32 8.00
N THR A 165 12.85 -20.23 7.14
CA THR A 165 12.08 -21.42 7.54
C THR A 165 12.73 -22.22 8.68
N PRO A 166 14.07 -22.46 8.73
CA PRO A 166 14.70 -23.19 9.83
C PRO A 166 14.61 -22.52 11.20
N TYR A 167 14.36 -21.19 11.25
CA TYR A 167 14.27 -20.42 12.49
C TYR A 167 12.84 -20.38 13.05
N VAL A 168 11.85 -20.89 12.32
CA VAL A 168 10.43 -20.91 12.73
C VAL A 168 10.21 -21.96 13.81
N LYS A 169 9.65 -21.54 14.93
CA LYS A 169 9.25 -22.39 16.05
C LYS A 169 7.72 -22.53 16.06
N PRO A 170 7.16 -23.68 15.64
CA PRO A 170 5.70 -23.86 15.53
C PRO A 170 4.93 -23.56 16.82
N GLN A 171 5.56 -23.80 17.97
CA GLN A 171 4.99 -23.48 19.28
C GLN A 171 4.63 -21.99 19.48
N PHE A 172 5.26 -21.09 18.76
CA PHE A 172 4.96 -19.65 18.82
C PHE A 172 3.68 -19.28 18.04
N LEU A 173 3.22 -20.14 17.16
CA LEU A 173 1.99 -20.01 16.39
C LEU A 173 0.77 -20.61 17.08
N MET A 174 0.96 -21.19 18.25
CA MET A 174 -0.05 -21.84 19.07
C MET A 174 -0.13 -21.17 20.46
N PRO A 175 -1.25 -21.28 21.20
CA PRO A 175 -2.47 -21.99 20.86
C PRO A 175 -3.40 -21.15 19.93
N VAL A 176 -4.16 -21.82 19.08
CA VAL A 176 -5.29 -21.27 18.32
C VAL A 176 -6.57 -21.93 18.81
N SER A 177 -7.56 -21.13 19.22
CA SER A 177 -8.83 -21.63 19.74
C SER A 177 -10.02 -20.84 19.18
N TYR A 178 -11.24 -21.29 19.43
CA TYR A 178 -12.45 -20.55 19.04
C TYR A 178 -12.49 -19.13 19.64
N ARG A 179 -11.85 -18.90 20.79
CA ARG A 179 -11.73 -17.58 21.44
C ARG A 179 -10.83 -16.62 20.62
N SER A 180 -10.04 -17.14 19.70
CA SER A 180 -9.19 -16.33 18.83
C SER A 180 -9.95 -15.75 17.63
N ILE A 181 -11.18 -16.15 17.36
CA ILE A 181 -11.94 -15.73 16.17
C ILE A 181 -12.10 -14.20 16.14
N LEU A 182 -12.67 -13.60 17.21
CA LEU A 182 -12.87 -12.16 17.27
C LEU A 182 -11.53 -11.38 17.23
N PRO A 183 -10.50 -11.72 18.04
CA PRO A 183 -9.17 -11.14 17.91
C PRO A 183 -8.56 -11.21 16.50
N VAL A 184 -8.77 -12.30 15.77
CA VAL A 184 -8.28 -12.46 14.38
C VAL A 184 -9.01 -11.50 13.44
N PHE A 185 -10.33 -11.31 13.60
CA PHE A 185 -11.08 -10.30 12.83
C PHE A 185 -10.58 -8.87 13.14
N GLU A 186 -10.35 -8.52 14.40
CA GLU A 186 -9.77 -7.22 14.77
C GLU A 186 -8.36 -7.04 14.19
N ALA A 187 -7.53 -8.08 14.24
CA ALA A 187 -6.20 -8.09 13.67
C ALA A 187 -6.22 -7.91 12.14
N SER A 188 -7.25 -8.42 11.48
CA SER A 188 -7.40 -8.29 10.02
C SER A 188 -7.62 -6.84 9.56
N LEU A 189 -8.14 -5.95 10.41
CA LEU A 189 -8.38 -4.54 10.06
C LEU A 189 -7.09 -3.82 9.66
N GLY A 190 -5.97 -4.13 10.28
CA GLY A 190 -4.66 -3.58 9.88
C GLY A 190 -4.26 -4.01 8.47
N THR A 191 -4.53 -5.26 8.12
CA THR A 191 -4.31 -5.80 6.78
C THR A 191 -5.29 -5.19 5.78
N VAL A 192 -6.59 -5.11 6.12
CA VAL A 192 -7.62 -4.46 5.28
C VAL A 192 -7.23 -3.02 4.98
N GLY A 193 -6.79 -2.24 5.98
CA GLY A 193 -6.36 -0.84 5.81
C GLY A 193 -5.24 -0.63 4.78
N ILE A 194 -4.54 -1.70 4.39
CA ILE A 194 -3.52 -1.67 3.34
C ILE A 194 -4.07 -2.26 2.03
N LEU A 195 -4.82 -3.36 2.10
CA LEU A 195 -5.38 -4.01 0.91
C LEU A 195 -6.39 -3.12 0.17
N VAL A 196 -7.05 -2.20 0.86
CA VAL A 196 -7.98 -1.23 0.25
C VAL A 196 -7.31 -0.23 -0.69
N TYR A 197 -5.97 -0.20 -0.78
CA TYR A 197 -5.25 0.57 -1.82
C TYR A 197 -5.61 0.10 -3.23
N PHE A 198 -6.20 -1.07 -3.37
CA PHE A 198 -6.84 -1.49 -4.60
C PHE A 198 -7.84 -0.45 -5.13
N SER A 199 -8.62 0.20 -4.25
CA SER A 199 -9.57 1.25 -4.63
C SER A 199 -8.89 2.50 -5.19
N PHE A 200 -7.69 2.82 -4.71
CA PHE A 200 -6.97 4.01 -5.21
C PHE A 200 -6.44 3.85 -6.63
N LEU A 201 -6.33 2.61 -7.16
CA LEU A 201 -6.08 2.39 -8.59
C LEU A 201 -7.16 3.01 -9.47
N PHE A 202 -8.39 3.09 -8.98
CA PHE A 202 -9.51 3.63 -9.76
C PHE A 202 -9.48 5.15 -9.91
N ILE A 203 -8.62 5.85 -9.15
CA ILE A 203 -8.33 7.27 -9.39
C ILE A 203 -7.73 7.47 -10.79
N ILE A 204 -6.97 6.50 -11.27
CA ILE A 204 -6.37 6.48 -12.60
C ILE A 204 -7.07 5.52 -13.57
N SER A 205 -8.32 5.12 -13.28
CA SER A 205 -8.98 4.05 -14.04
C SER A 205 -9.21 4.41 -15.51
N ASP A 206 -9.38 5.68 -15.85
CA ASP A 206 -9.46 6.18 -17.24
C ASP A 206 -8.18 5.90 -18.05
N ARG A 207 -7.06 5.68 -17.38
CA ARG A 207 -5.75 5.34 -17.95
C ARG A 207 -5.46 3.84 -17.98
N ILE A 208 -6.40 2.99 -17.57
CA ILE A 208 -6.24 1.53 -17.57
C ILE A 208 -7.02 0.93 -18.74
N ASN A 209 -6.34 0.14 -19.58
CA ASN A 209 -6.93 -0.63 -20.67
C ASN A 209 -7.35 -2.04 -20.19
N ASN A 210 -8.24 -2.68 -20.97
CA ASN A 210 -8.66 -4.07 -20.77
C ASN A 210 -9.24 -4.36 -19.38
N LYS A 211 -10.11 -3.47 -18.88
CA LYS A 211 -10.75 -3.62 -17.55
C LYS A 211 -11.64 -4.86 -17.43
N GLU A 212 -12.05 -5.46 -18.51
CA GLU A 212 -12.87 -6.69 -18.55
C GLU A 212 -12.20 -7.84 -17.76
N VAL A 213 -10.87 -7.92 -17.81
CA VAL A 213 -10.10 -8.93 -17.08
C VAL A 213 -9.77 -8.53 -15.65
N MET A 214 -10.15 -7.32 -15.20
CA MET A 214 -9.80 -6.78 -13.88
C MET A 214 -10.28 -7.68 -12.73
N LYS A 215 -11.50 -8.25 -12.84
CA LYS A 215 -12.03 -9.18 -11.86
C LYS A 215 -11.11 -10.41 -11.70
N LYS A 216 -10.75 -11.06 -12.82
CA LYS A 216 -9.92 -12.27 -12.81
C LYS A 216 -8.54 -11.98 -12.24
N VAL A 217 -7.89 -10.92 -12.75
CA VAL A 217 -6.53 -10.55 -12.34
C VAL A 217 -6.52 -10.03 -10.89
N GLY A 218 -7.57 -9.30 -10.47
CA GLY A 218 -7.74 -8.85 -9.09
C GLY A 218 -7.87 -10.01 -8.10
N ILE A 219 -8.67 -11.05 -8.43
CA ILE A 219 -8.79 -12.25 -7.59
C ILE A 219 -7.44 -12.99 -7.52
N GLN A 220 -6.73 -13.13 -8.63
CA GLN A 220 -5.39 -13.73 -8.62
C GLN A 220 -4.41 -12.95 -7.74
N ALA A 221 -4.44 -11.61 -7.82
CA ALA A 221 -3.64 -10.75 -6.94
C ALA A 221 -4.03 -10.89 -5.47
N SER A 222 -5.32 -11.02 -5.15
CA SER A 222 -5.78 -11.21 -3.77
C SER A 222 -5.31 -12.54 -3.18
N LEU A 223 -5.32 -13.63 -3.97
CA LEU A 223 -4.79 -14.92 -3.55
C LEU A 223 -3.27 -14.89 -3.37
N PHE A 224 -2.55 -14.21 -4.26
CA PHE A 224 -1.11 -13.98 -4.11
C PHE A 224 -0.81 -13.21 -2.82
N LEU A 225 -1.56 -12.16 -2.51
CA LEU A 225 -1.40 -11.38 -1.28
C LEU A 225 -1.80 -12.20 -0.04
N LEU A 226 -2.82 -13.06 -0.12
CA LEU A 226 -3.15 -13.99 0.96
C LEU A 226 -1.93 -14.85 1.33
N VAL A 227 -1.31 -15.48 0.34
CA VAL A 227 -0.12 -16.32 0.56
C VAL A 227 1.03 -15.47 1.10
N THR A 228 1.31 -14.33 0.50
CA THR A 228 2.43 -13.45 0.89
C THR A 228 2.27 -12.94 2.33
N ILE A 229 1.08 -12.43 2.71
CA ILE A 229 0.85 -11.88 4.04
C ILE A 229 0.78 -12.98 5.09
N THR A 230 0.14 -14.12 4.80
CA THR A 230 0.13 -15.27 5.73
C THR A 230 1.55 -15.76 5.99
N THR A 231 2.35 -15.91 4.94
CA THR A 231 3.75 -16.34 5.06
C THR A 231 4.58 -15.32 5.84
N LEU A 232 4.41 -14.02 5.60
CA LEU A 232 5.04 -12.95 6.37
C LEU A 232 4.72 -13.07 7.87
N LEU A 233 3.45 -13.28 8.21
CA LEU A 233 3.00 -13.43 9.60
C LEU A 233 3.54 -14.70 10.24
N ILE A 234 3.51 -15.84 9.53
CA ILE A 234 4.08 -17.10 10.03
C ILE A 234 5.57 -16.95 10.32
N ILE A 235 6.33 -16.37 9.39
CA ILE A 235 7.77 -16.19 9.57
C ILE A 235 8.08 -15.25 10.74
N THR A 236 7.43 -14.09 10.82
CA THR A 236 7.73 -13.11 11.87
C THR A 236 7.31 -13.60 13.26
N LEU A 237 6.12 -14.16 13.39
CA LEU A 237 5.61 -14.68 14.68
C LEU A 237 6.31 -15.99 15.07
N GLY A 238 6.57 -16.86 14.10
CA GLY A 238 7.23 -18.15 14.33
C GLY A 238 8.70 -18.00 14.72
N THR A 239 9.36 -16.93 14.25
CA THR A 239 10.75 -16.64 14.65
C THR A 239 10.84 -16.02 16.02
N PHE A 240 9.94 -15.07 16.39
CA PHE A 240 10.10 -14.26 17.61
C PHE A 240 8.94 -14.34 18.54
N ASN A 241 7.99 -15.10 18.55
CA ASN A 241 6.81 -14.99 19.39
C ASN A 241 6.11 -13.59 19.29
N TYR A 242 4.81 -13.57 19.44
CA TYR A 242 3.99 -12.35 19.32
C TYR A 242 4.40 -11.24 20.31
N SER A 243 4.86 -11.58 21.53
CA SER A 243 5.24 -10.61 22.56
C SER A 243 6.47 -9.76 22.19
N ILE A 244 7.36 -10.29 21.36
CA ILE A 244 8.50 -9.56 20.80
C ILE A 244 8.05 -8.80 19.55
N VAL A 245 7.33 -9.44 18.63
CA VAL A 245 6.87 -8.84 17.37
C VAL A 245 6.07 -7.56 17.59
N GLN A 246 5.16 -7.54 18.56
CA GLN A 246 4.31 -6.38 18.86
C GLN A 246 5.08 -5.14 19.35
N ARG A 247 6.32 -5.30 19.83
CA ARG A 247 7.20 -4.23 20.37
C ARG A 247 8.34 -3.88 19.41
N THR A 248 8.48 -4.61 18.34
CA THR A 248 9.59 -4.50 17.40
C THR A 248 9.18 -3.62 16.22
N GLN A 249 9.95 -2.57 15.90
CA GLN A 249 9.60 -1.64 14.83
C GLN A 249 9.68 -2.24 13.42
N LEU A 250 10.60 -3.17 13.18
CA LEU A 250 10.86 -3.80 11.87
C LEU A 250 11.02 -5.32 12.03
N PRO A 251 9.94 -6.07 12.38
CA PRO A 251 10.04 -7.49 12.74
C PRO A 251 10.68 -8.35 11.64
N PHE A 252 10.29 -8.14 10.38
CA PHE A 252 10.84 -8.91 9.26
C PHE A 252 12.33 -8.64 9.03
N LEU A 253 12.79 -7.39 9.17
CA LEU A 253 14.22 -7.06 9.04
C LEU A 253 15.05 -7.75 10.12
N ILE A 254 14.55 -7.74 11.36
CA ILE A 254 15.26 -8.39 12.48
C ILE A 254 15.27 -9.92 12.29
N ALA A 255 14.20 -10.50 11.73
CA ALA A 255 14.21 -11.91 11.35
C ALA A 255 15.31 -12.20 10.31
N VAL A 256 15.40 -11.38 9.26
CA VAL A 256 16.42 -11.55 8.22
C VAL A 256 17.85 -11.38 8.75
N LYS A 257 18.07 -10.52 9.75
CA LYS A 257 19.37 -10.38 10.42
C LYS A 257 19.87 -11.65 11.13
N GLN A 258 18.97 -12.62 11.41
CA GLN A 258 19.37 -13.90 12.00
C GLN A 258 19.94 -14.88 10.96
N ILE A 259 19.75 -14.61 9.67
CA ILE A 259 20.27 -15.47 8.61
C ILE A 259 21.78 -15.32 8.55
N SER A 260 22.49 -16.39 8.89
CA SER A 260 23.93 -16.52 8.71
C SER A 260 24.19 -17.65 7.71
N LEU A 261 24.72 -17.32 6.54
CA LEU A 261 25.09 -18.30 5.53
C LEU A 261 26.60 -18.54 5.61
N PHE A 262 26.98 -19.72 6.10
CA PHE A 262 28.38 -20.20 6.14
C PHE A 262 29.34 -19.24 6.88
N ASN A 263 28.85 -18.38 7.78
CA ASN A 263 29.60 -17.30 8.44
C ASN A 263 30.31 -16.32 7.46
N VAL A 264 29.89 -16.30 6.20
CA VAL A 264 30.49 -15.46 5.14
C VAL A 264 29.56 -14.37 4.65
N LEU A 265 28.24 -14.62 4.58
CA LEU A 265 27.24 -13.65 4.16
C LEU A 265 26.48 -13.11 5.38
N GLU A 266 27.03 -12.08 6.00
CA GLU A 266 26.49 -11.49 7.24
C GLU A 266 25.57 -10.28 7.01
N LYS A 267 25.42 -9.79 5.75
CA LYS A 267 24.69 -8.54 5.47
C LYS A 267 23.50 -8.74 4.51
N ILE A 268 22.78 -9.86 4.67
CA ILE A 268 21.60 -10.16 3.84
C ILE A 268 20.48 -9.11 4.06
N GLU A 269 20.45 -8.45 5.21
CA GLU A 269 19.52 -7.36 5.47
C GLU A 269 19.63 -6.19 4.49
N SER A 270 20.79 -5.98 3.85
CA SER A 270 20.96 -4.96 2.82
C SER A 270 20.05 -5.20 1.61
N VAL A 271 19.76 -6.46 1.29
CA VAL A 271 18.80 -6.83 0.23
C VAL A 271 17.40 -6.39 0.59
N VAL A 272 17.00 -6.55 1.87
CA VAL A 272 15.70 -6.08 2.38
C VAL A 272 15.59 -4.56 2.26
N VAL A 273 16.65 -3.85 2.61
CA VAL A 273 16.68 -2.38 2.49
C VAL A 273 16.57 -1.95 1.02
N ALA A 274 17.26 -2.63 0.11
CA ALA A 274 17.21 -2.32 -1.31
C ALA A 274 15.79 -2.49 -1.89
N PHE A 275 15.11 -3.60 -1.61
CA PHE A 275 13.75 -3.76 -2.11
C PHE A 275 12.74 -2.81 -1.44
N TRP A 276 12.97 -2.39 -0.19
CA TRP A 276 12.14 -1.36 0.43
C TRP A 276 12.28 -0.02 -0.29
N ILE A 277 13.51 0.38 -0.64
CA ILE A 277 13.73 1.61 -1.40
C ILE A 277 12.95 1.58 -2.73
N LEU A 278 13.01 0.44 -3.45
CA LEU A 278 12.30 0.28 -4.71
C LEU A 278 10.77 0.32 -4.53
N THR A 279 10.25 -0.39 -3.53
CA THR A 279 8.80 -0.44 -3.30
C THR A 279 8.24 0.88 -2.77
N ASP A 280 8.97 1.60 -1.90
CA ASP A 280 8.56 2.93 -1.43
C ASP A 280 8.62 3.97 -2.54
N PHE A 281 9.62 3.90 -3.42
CA PHE A 281 9.67 4.75 -4.60
C PHE A 281 8.42 4.59 -5.47
N VAL A 282 7.99 3.36 -5.75
CA VAL A 282 6.76 3.08 -6.51
C VAL A 282 5.52 3.55 -5.76
N LEU A 283 5.43 3.27 -4.46
CA LEU A 283 4.31 3.64 -3.59
C LEU A 283 4.10 5.15 -3.54
N ILE A 284 5.16 5.91 -3.23
CA ILE A 284 5.09 7.37 -3.11
C ILE A 284 4.79 7.99 -4.48
N SER A 285 5.45 7.51 -5.55
CA SER A 285 5.18 7.94 -6.92
C SER A 285 3.72 7.72 -7.32
N PHE A 286 3.16 6.56 -6.98
CA PHE A 286 1.77 6.23 -7.25
C PHE A 286 0.80 7.20 -6.55
N PHE A 287 1.00 7.49 -5.27
CA PHE A 287 0.13 8.42 -4.55
C PHE A 287 0.26 9.86 -5.06
N ILE A 288 1.45 10.29 -5.47
CA ILE A 288 1.62 11.62 -6.11
C ILE A 288 0.84 11.67 -7.44
N ILE A 289 0.91 10.62 -8.26
CA ILE A 289 0.10 10.54 -9.50
C ILE A 289 -1.39 10.61 -9.17
N CYS A 290 -1.86 9.87 -8.16
CA CYS A 290 -3.26 9.92 -7.75
C CYS A 290 -3.68 11.34 -7.32
N ALA A 291 -2.88 12.03 -6.50
CA ALA A 291 -3.17 13.40 -6.08
C ALA A 291 -3.22 14.36 -7.26
N LEU A 292 -2.25 14.31 -8.16
CA LEU A 292 -2.22 15.16 -9.35
C LEU A 292 -3.43 14.90 -10.27
N ARG A 293 -3.88 13.64 -10.39
CA ARG A 293 -5.09 13.30 -11.15
C ARG A 293 -6.36 13.86 -10.51
N ILE A 294 -6.47 13.80 -9.19
CA ILE A 294 -7.60 14.41 -8.47
C ILE A 294 -7.58 15.93 -8.66
N ILE A 295 -6.43 16.59 -8.51
CA ILE A 295 -6.28 18.02 -8.76
C ILE A 295 -6.69 18.37 -10.19
N GLN A 296 -6.24 17.58 -11.17
CA GLN A 296 -6.59 17.75 -12.57
C GLN A 296 -8.12 17.71 -12.78
N SER A 297 -8.79 16.73 -12.19
CA SER A 297 -10.26 16.59 -12.29
C SER A 297 -11.01 17.72 -11.58
N LEU A 298 -10.60 18.10 -10.36
CA LEU A 298 -11.27 19.13 -9.56
C LEU A 298 -11.20 20.51 -10.21
N PHE A 299 -10.03 20.87 -10.75
CA PHE A 299 -9.77 22.20 -11.31
C PHE A 299 -9.82 22.23 -12.84
N SER A 300 -10.17 21.10 -13.47
CA SER A 300 -10.26 20.96 -14.95
C SER A 300 -8.99 21.41 -15.67
N LEU A 301 -7.81 21.05 -15.11
CA LEU A 301 -6.51 21.46 -15.65
C LEU A 301 -6.13 20.61 -16.87
N GLN A 302 -5.55 21.25 -17.89
CA GLN A 302 -5.07 20.53 -19.07
C GLN A 302 -3.76 19.76 -18.81
N GLU A 303 -2.84 20.34 -18.01
CA GLU A 303 -1.54 19.77 -17.69
C GLU A 303 -1.23 19.88 -16.20
N THR A 304 -0.70 18.81 -15.63
CA THR A 304 -0.27 18.76 -14.21
C THR A 304 1.25 18.72 -14.04
N THR A 305 2.00 18.63 -15.13
CA THR A 305 3.48 18.50 -15.09
C THR A 305 4.15 19.65 -14.35
N ARG A 306 3.64 20.88 -14.49
CA ARG A 306 4.15 22.06 -13.80
C ARG A 306 3.89 22.03 -12.29
N LEU A 307 2.84 21.30 -11.86
CA LEU A 307 2.47 21.17 -10.44
C LEU A 307 3.33 20.17 -9.68
N ILE A 308 4.06 19.29 -10.38
CA ILE A 308 4.87 18.24 -9.74
C ILE A 308 5.86 18.85 -8.73
N ASN A 309 6.60 19.88 -9.14
CA ASN A 309 7.60 20.48 -8.25
C ASN A 309 6.97 21.16 -7.03
N ILE A 310 5.88 21.90 -7.23
CA ILE A 310 5.14 22.57 -6.15
C ILE A 310 4.58 21.52 -5.18
N TYR A 311 3.97 20.46 -5.71
CA TYR A 311 3.42 19.38 -4.91
C TYR A 311 4.51 18.65 -4.09
N ILE A 312 5.67 18.38 -4.69
CA ILE A 312 6.79 17.71 -4.02
C ILE A 312 7.37 18.57 -2.88
N ILE A 313 7.54 19.86 -3.09
CA ILE A 313 7.98 20.79 -2.02
C ILE A 313 6.96 20.81 -0.89
N PHE A 314 5.68 20.90 -1.22
CA PHE A 314 4.60 20.87 -0.23
C PHE A 314 4.60 19.56 0.57
N ILE A 315 4.72 18.39 -0.10
CA ILE A 315 4.78 17.08 0.56
C ILE A 315 6.03 16.95 1.43
N PHE A 316 7.19 17.46 0.98
CA PHE A 316 8.40 17.46 1.80
C PHE A 316 8.16 18.20 3.11
N ILE A 317 7.67 19.45 3.04
CA ILE A 317 7.38 20.26 4.22
C ILE A 317 6.37 19.53 5.13
N LEU A 318 5.25 19.04 4.56
CA LEU A 318 4.21 18.35 5.33
C LEU A 318 4.75 17.09 6.01
N SER A 319 5.64 16.34 5.34
CA SER A 319 6.23 15.12 5.87
C SER A 319 7.06 15.37 7.14
N MET A 320 7.68 16.53 7.27
CA MET A 320 8.45 16.90 8.46
C MET A 320 7.59 17.09 9.70
N TYR A 321 6.31 17.52 9.52
CA TYR A 321 5.39 17.79 10.62
C TYR A 321 4.49 16.61 10.99
N ILE A 322 4.43 15.55 10.18
CA ILE A 322 3.52 14.41 10.43
C ILE A 322 3.90 13.64 11.69
N ALA A 323 5.20 13.40 11.91
CA ALA A 323 5.71 12.71 13.09
C ALA A 323 7.22 12.91 13.25
N ASN A 324 7.68 12.92 14.51
CA ASN A 324 9.09 13.10 14.84
C ASN A 324 9.82 11.77 15.08
N SER A 325 9.09 10.70 15.38
CA SER A 325 9.66 9.40 15.73
C SER A 325 8.89 8.24 15.08
N ALA A 326 9.54 7.08 14.98
CA ALA A 326 8.90 5.86 14.49
C ALA A 326 7.75 5.39 15.40
N PHE A 327 7.83 5.63 16.70
CA PHE A 327 6.78 5.30 17.66
C PHE A 327 5.53 6.16 17.43
N GLU A 328 5.71 7.46 17.25
CA GLU A 328 4.62 8.38 16.93
C GLU A 328 3.95 8.03 15.61
N MET A 329 4.73 7.68 14.60
CA MET A 329 4.22 7.21 13.31
C MET A 329 3.41 5.93 13.42
N GLN A 330 3.86 4.96 14.22
CA GLN A 330 3.11 3.73 14.45
C GLN A 330 1.76 4.04 15.09
N LYS A 331 1.74 4.86 16.16
CA LYS A 331 0.51 5.27 16.83
C LYS A 331 -0.45 6.00 15.88
N LEU A 332 0.05 6.94 15.07
CA LEU A 332 -0.74 7.62 14.04
C LEU A 332 -1.30 6.63 13.00
N SER A 333 -0.50 5.66 12.58
CA SER A 333 -0.99 4.63 11.64
C SER A 333 -2.13 3.82 12.22
N GLU A 334 -2.05 3.41 13.47
CA GLU A 334 -3.08 2.59 14.11
C GLU A 334 -4.38 3.37 14.36
N ILE A 335 -4.28 4.61 14.83
CA ILE A 335 -5.45 5.41 15.27
C ILE A 335 -6.10 6.16 14.11
N PHE A 336 -5.31 6.64 13.14
CA PHE A 336 -5.80 7.54 12.11
C PHE A 336 -5.73 6.94 10.70
N PHE A 337 -4.56 6.41 10.27
CA PHE A 337 -4.38 6.00 8.89
C PHE A 337 -5.08 4.68 8.54
N ILE A 338 -5.08 3.68 9.41
CA ILE A 338 -5.80 2.42 9.16
C ILE A 338 -7.32 2.66 9.05
N PRO A 339 -7.99 3.33 10.02
CA PRO A 339 -9.41 3.65 9.89
C PRO A 339 -9.72 4.52 8.69
N GLY A 340 -8.91 5.53 8.41
CA GLY A 340 -9.11 6.40 7.26
C GLY A 340 -8.93 5.68 5.92
N ASN A 341 -7.95 4.77 5.81
CA ASN A 341 -7.81 3.93 4.63
C ASN A 341 -9.05 3.06 4.41
N ILE A 342 -9.59 2.45 5.47
CA ILE A 342 -10.83 1.66 5.40
C ILE A 342 -12.01 2.56 4.99
N LEU A 343 -12.10 3.78 5.54
CA LEU A 343 -13.13 4.73 5.16
C LEU A 343 -13.08 5.07 3.66
N PHE A 344 -11.93 5.56 3.18
CA PHE A 344 -11.79 6.01 1.78
C PHE A 344 -11.65 4.84 0.79
N GLY A 345 -11.03 3.74 1.19
CA GLY A 345 -10.77 2.62 0.29
C GLY A 345 -11.87 1.57 0.26
N PHE A 346 -12.70 1.46 1.31
CA PHE A 346 -13.78 0.46 1.39
C PHE A 346 -15.17 1.07 1.59
N VAL A 347 -15.34 1.89 2.65
CA VAL A 347 -16.69 2.39 3.03
C VAL A 347 -17.25 3.32 1.97
N VAL A 348 -16.48 4.31 1.52
CA VAL A 348 -16.96 5.28 0.50
C VAL A 348 -17.29 4.57 -0.82
N PRO A 349 -16.44 3.69 -1.41
CA PRO A 349 -16.81 2.89 -2.58
C PRO A 349 -18.05 2.04 -2.38
N LEU A 350 -18.22 1.41 -1.21
CA LEU A 350 -19.41 0.61 -0.89
C LEU A 350 -20.68 1.47 -0.87
N VAL A 351 -20.63 2.63 -0.21
CA VAL A 351 -21.75 3.59 -0.17
C VAL A 351 -22.09 4.07 -1.58
N GLN A 352 -21.10 4.42 -2.40
CA GLN A 352 -21.31 4.83 -3.78
C GLN A 352 -21.92 3.69 -4.62
N PHE A 353 -21.51 2.45 -4.39
CA PHE A 353 -22.10 1.29 -5.05
C PHE A 353 -23.58 1.13 -4.68
N VAL A 354 -23.93 1.24 -3.40
CA VAL A 354 -25.32 1.15 -2.93
C VAL A 354 -26.17 2.27 -3.53
N ILE A 355 -25.68 3.52 -3.51
CA ILE A 355 -26.38 4.66 -4.13
C ILE A 355 -26.58 4.43 -5.63
N GLY A 356 -25.53 3.94 -6.33
CA GLY A 356 -25.60 3.63 -7.76
C GLY A 356 -26.66 2.56 -8.08
N LYS A 357 -26.78 1.53 -7.25
CA LYS A 357 -27.82 0.50 -7.37
C LYS A 357 -29.23 1.06 -7.13
N ILE A 358 -29.42 1.85 -6.07
CA ILE A 358 -30.74 2.48 -5.75
C ILE A 358 -31.17 3.40 -6.90
N ARG A 359 -30.23 4.16 -7.47
CA ARG A 359 -30.49 5.06 -8.61
C ARG A 359 -30.57 4.35 -9.96
N LYS A 360 -30.38 3.03 -10.03
CA LYS A 360 -30.33 2.21 -11.27
C LYS A 360 -29.28 2.71 -12.28
N ILE A 361 -28.19 3.25 -11.78
CA ILE A 361 -27.06 3.74 -12.59
C ILE A 361 -26.07 2.57 -12.84
N ILE A 362 -25.96 1.64 -11.88
CA ILE A 362 -25.06 0.47 -11.89
C ILE A 362 -25.90 -0.80 -11.90
#